data_378fcd6db5c4ee2dcab4eb527e7b7f44
#
_entry.id   378fcd6db5c4ee2dcab4eb527e7b7f44
#
_cell.length_a   1.000
_cell.length_b   1.000
_cell.length_c   1.000
_cell.angle_alpha   90.00
_cell.angle_beta   90.00
_cell.angle_gamma   90.00
#
_symmetry.space_group_name_H-M   'P 1'
#
loop_
_entity.id
_entity.type
_entity.pdbx_description
1 polymer ?
#
loop_
_entity_poly.entity_id
_entity_poly.type
_entity_poly.pdbx_seq_one_letter_code
_entity_poly.pdbx_strand_id
1 'polypeptide(L)'
;MKYYLLLVAAVILGLSVTANLDAQPQSTLIDGAKKEGKLTWYTSMAVDTSKPLLDAFVKEHPFIKPELVRLGEEQLVNRILSETRAGRWAFDVLSTSSIATMIERKMITPYLAPDRDLFMDQFRDAQGYWTGVFVNNLVLAFNTKMLAAKDAPKSYEDLLQPKWKGQMLMDSTDYDWFGTLMTVWGREKTVKYMQQLARQDPLWRRGHGLTAQLVGAGEVPLAWAYNFRIERMKSDGAPVDWIESFDPIVATISGIALSAKAASPNGAKLLINFATSRKGQEMVREMRRIPARTDVKPLAAKMDQSKLKVKAVPKEVYSGLDDHAREFRKIFGL
;
A
#
# COMPACT_ATOMS: atom_id res chain seq x y z
N MET A 1 -71.56 -25.64 -18.42
CA MET A 1 -70.25 -26.04 -18.95
C MET A 1 -69.22 -25.17 -18.23
N LYS A 2 -68.48 -25.73 -17.24
CA LYS A 2 -67.49 -25.04 -16.40
C LYS A 2 -66.13 -25.42 -16.93
N TYR A 3 -65.32 -24.46 -17.37
CA TYR A 3 -63.90 -24.66 -17.71
C TYR A 3 -63.05 -24.35 -16.48
N TYR A 4 -62.34 -25.36 -15.99
CA TYR A 4 -61.28 -25.20 -14.96
C TYR A 4 -59.96 -24.84 -15.64
N LEU A 5 -59.43 -23.66 -15.34
CA LEU A 5 -58.06 -23.31 -15.69
C LEU A 5 -57.13 -23.85 -14.56
N LEU A 6 -56.23 -24.75 -14.92
CA LEU A 6 -55.14 -25.21 -14.09
C LEU A 6 -53.92 -24.25 -14.27
N LEU A 7 -53.60 -23.46 -13.23
CA LEU A 7 -52.37 -22.69 -13.15
C LEU A 7 -51.26 -23.61 -12.63
N VAL A 8 -50.31 -23.95 -13.48
CA VAL A 8 -49.06 -24.62 -13.08
C VAL A 8 -48.06 -23.54 -12.67
N ALA A 9 -47.83 -23.40 -11.36
CA ALA A 9 -46.77 -22.55 -10.82
C ALA A 9 -45.45 -23.31 -10.91
N ALA A 10 -44.58 -22.92 -11.84
CA ALA A 10 -43.20 -23.40 -11.90
C ALA A 10 -42.38 -22.67 -10.82
N VAL A 11 -42.07 -23.36 -9.74
CA VAL A 11 -41.09 -22.90 -8.72
C VAL A 11 -39.69 -23.11 -9.28
N ILE A 12 -39.07 -22.06 -9.77
CA ILE A 12 -37.64 -22.05 -10.12
C ILE A 12 -36.87 -21.96 -8.82
N LEU A 13 -36.37 -23.08 -8.29
CA LEU A 13 -35.36 -23.10 -7.23
C LEU A 13 -34.05 -22.56 -7.82
N GLY A 14 -33.78 -21.29 -7.58
CA GLY A 14 -32.45 -20.71 -7.83
C GLY A 14 -31.44 -21.31 -6.88
N LEU A 15 -30.68 -22.30 -7.31
CA LEU A 15 -29.48 -22.75 -6.61
C LEU A 15 -28.45 -21.63 -6.70
N SER A 16 -28.39 -20.78 -5.65
CA SER A 16 -27.28 -19.88 -5.43
C SER A 16 -26.07 -20.75 -5.06
N VAL A 17 -25.20 -21.02 -6.04
CA VAL A 17 -23.88 -21.59 -5.78
C VAL A 17 -23.08 -20.48 -5.09
N THR A 18 -23.12 -20.43 -3.77
CA THR A 18 -22.12 -19.71 -2.98
C THR A 18 -20.82 -20.46 -3.16
N ALA A 19 -19.94 -19.95 -4.02
CA ALA A 19 -18.56 -20.44 -4.07
C ALA A 19 -17.98 -20.28 -2.67
N ASN A 20 -17.78 -21.38 -1.96
CA ASN A 20 -17.02 -21.37 -0.73
C ASN A 20 -15.59 -20.96 -1.08
N LEU A 21 -15.22 -19.73 -0.72
CA LEU A 21 -13.87 -19.19 -0.83
C LEU A 21 -12.97 -19.74 0.30
N ASP A 22 -13.29 -20.90 0.87
CA ASP A 22 -12.51 -21.52 1.92
C ASP A 22 -11.06 -21.74 1.47
N ALA A 23 -10.13 -21.35 2.33
CA ALA A 23 -8.71 -21.54 2.07
C ALA A 23 -8.44 -23.04 1.82
N GLN A 24 -7.92 -23.37 0.62
CA GLN A 24 -7.56 -24.76 0.29
C GLN A 24 -6.54 -25.29 1.33
N PRO A 25 -6.63 -26.58 1.74
CA PRO A 25 -5.63 -27.17 2.61
C PRO A 25 -4.21 -26.94 2.08
N GLN A 26 -3.28 -26.61 2.93
CA GLN A 26 -1.90 -26.29 2.53
C GLN A 26 -1.21 -27.46 1.79
N SER A 27 -1.52 -28.71 2.15
CA SER A 27 -1.04 -29.90 1.44
C SER A 27 -1.47 -29.92 -0.04
N THR A 28 -2.71 -29.58 -0.32
CA THR A 28 -3.25 -29.50 -1.70
C THR A 28 -2.51 -28.41 -2.51
N LEU A 29 -2.23 -27.27 -1.89
CA LEU A 29 -1.46 -26.19 -2.54
C LEU A 29 -0.02 -26.64 -2.85
N ILE A 30 0.63 -27.33 -1.90
CA ILE A 30 1.99 -27.86 -2.06
C ILE A 30 2.05 -28.86 -3.24
N ASP A 31 1.11 -29.80 -3.30
CA ASP A 31 1.10 -30.81 -4.36
C ASP A 31 0.78 -30.21 -5.74
N GLY A 32 -0.08 -29.19 -5.80
CA GLY A 32 -0.32 -28.40 -7.00
C GLY A 32 0.93 -27.62 -7.44
N ALA A 33 1.57 -26.92 -6.53
CA ALA A 33 2.76 -26.12 -6.78
C ALA A 33 3.96 -26.95 -7.22
N LYS A 34 4.11 -28.18 -6.72
CA LYS A 34 5.13 -29.13 -7.21
C LYS A 34 4.94 -29.48 -8.68
N LYS A 35 3.69 -29.60 -9.14
CA LYS A 35 3.38 -29.87 -10.55
C LYS A 35 3.61 -28.63 -11.41
N GLU A 36 3.35 -27.44 -10.90
CA GLU A 36 3.58 -26.16 -11.57
C GLU A 36 5.07 -25.85 -11.73
N GLY A 37 5.88 -26.09 -10.71
CA GLY A 37 7.34 -26.00 -10.68
C GLY A 37 7.95 -24.63 -10.90
N LYS A 38 7.14 -23.60 -11.17
CA LYS A 38 7.56 -22.21 -11.44
C LYS A 38 6.60 -21.21 -10.82
N LEU A 39 7.05 -19.94 -10.70
CA LEU A 39 6.25 -18.83 -10.18
C LEU A 39 6.80 -17.51 -10.71
N THR A 40 5.94 -16.63 -11.21
CA THR A 40 6.34 -15.27 -11.61
C THR A 40 5.69 -14.23 -10.68
N TRP A 41 6.52 -13.49 -9.97
CA TRP A 41 6.09 -12.40 -9.09
C TRP A 41 6.44 -11.03 -9.69
N TYR A 42 5.42 -10.28 -10.07
CA TYR A 42 5.53 -8.88 -10.49
C TYR A 42 5.38 -7.96 -9.27
N THR A 43 6.30 -7.02 -9.08
CA THR A 43 6.27 -6.17 -7.89
C THR A 43 6.86 -4.78 -8.11
N SER A 44 6.27 -3.77 -7.46
CA SER A 44 6.86 -2.44 -7.28
C SER A 44 7.63 -2.30 -5.95
N MET A 45 7.55 -3.30 -5.06
CA MET A 45 8.33 -3.30 -3.82
C MET A 45 9.83 -3.15 -4.12
N ALA A 46 10.54 -2.43 -3.26
CA ALA A 46 11.99 -2.32 -3.38
C ALA A 46 12.66 -3.71 -3.30
N VAL A 47 13.78 -3.87 -4.02
CA VAL A 47 14.50 -5.15 -4.10
C VAL A 47 14.96 -5.63 -2.72
N ASP A 48 15.36 -4.69 -1.84
CA ASP A 48 15.75 -4.96 -0.46
C ASP A 48 14.61 -5.51 0.42
N THR A 49 13.38 -5.50 -0.07
CA THR A 49 12.20 -6.07 0.59
C THR A 49 11.71 -7.32 -0.15
N SER A 50 11.51 -7.24 -1.47
CA SER A 50 10.92 -8.34 -2.25
C SER A 50 11.86 -9.56 -2.35
N LYS A 51 13.15 -9.33 -2.61
CA LYS A 51 14.09 -10.44 -2.80
C LYS A 51 14.30 -11.28 -1.52
N PRO A 52 14.55 -10.73 -0.33
CA PRO A 52 14.67 -11.53 0.90
C PRO A 52 13.40 -12.34 1.21
N LEU A 53 12.20 -11.78 0.97
CA LEU A 53 10.94 -12.52 1.14
C LEU A 53 10.87 -13.71 0.18
N LEU A 54 11.22 -13.49 -1.09
CA LEU A 54 11.22 -14.55 -2.09
C LEU A 54 12.27 -15.63 -1.80
N ASP A 55 13.49 -15.24 -1.41
CA ASP A 55 14.56 -16.18 -1.06
C ASP A 55 14.18 -17.06 0.15
N ALA A 56 13.51 -16.49 1.15
CA ALA A 56 13.02 -17.24 2.30
C ALA A 56 11.86 -18.18 1.92
N PHE A 57 10.95 -17.73 1.05
CA PHE A 57 9.89 -18.57 0.49
C PHE A 57 10.47 -19.79 -0.27
N VAL A 58 11.47 -19.59 -1.09
CA VAL A 58 12.11 -20.68 -1.86
C VAL A 58 12.82 -21.68 -0.96
N LYS A 59 13.39 -21.24 0.19
CA LYS A 59 13.98 -22.18 1.17
C LYS A 59 12.94 -23.14 1.75
N GLU A 60 11.69 -22.70 1.87
CA GLU A 60 10.59 -23.57 2.33
C GLU A 60 9.97 -24.38 1.20
N HIS A 61 10.06 -23.89 -0.05
CA HIS A 61 9.46 -24.49 -1.23
C HIS A 61 10.49 -24.65 -2.36
N PRO A 62 11.57 -25.47 -2.16
CA PRO A 62 12.69 -25.56 -3.09
C PRO A 62 12.33 -26.17 -4.47
N PHE A 63 11.13 -26.75 -4.57
CA PHE A 63 10.56 -27.26 -5.83
C PHE A 63 9.98 -26.16 -6.74
N ILE A 64 9.87 -24.91 -6.27
CA ILE A 64 9.39 -23.76 -7.06
C ILE A 64 10.59 -22.96 -7.56
N LYS A 65 10.66 -22.74 -8.89
CA LYS A 65 11.63 -21.84 -9.53
C LYS A 65 10.97 -20.46 -9.74
N PRO A 66 11.26 -19.45 -8.90
CA PRO A 66 10.62 -18.17 -9.01
C PRO A 66 11.31 -17.27 -10.02
N GLU A 67 10.52 -16.44 -10.68
CA GLU A 67 10.96 -15.25 -11.42
C GLU A 67 10.46 -13.99 -10.70
N LEU A 68 11.38 -13.08 -10.36
CA LEU A 68 11.05 -11.79 -9.75
C LEU A 68 11.21 -10.69 -10.79
N VAL A 69 10.09 -10.07 -11.15
CA VAL A 69 10.09 -8.89 -12.03
C VAL A 69 9.78 -7.65 -11.20
N ARG A 70 10.82 -6.88 -10.90
CA ARG A 70 10.71 -5.64 -10.16
C ARG A 70 10.78 -4.42 -11.08
N LEU A 71 9.77 -3.58 -11.07
CA LEU A 71 9.71 -2.31 -11.81
C LEU A 71 9.24 -1.18 -10.89
N GLY A 72 9.40 0.08 -11.34
CA GLY A 72 8.72 1.20 -10.70
C GLY A 72 7.19 1.07 -10.84
N GLU A 73 6.43 1.70 -9.95
CA GLU A 73 4.97 1.56 -9.89
C GLU A 73 4.30 1.79 -11.25
N GLU A 74 4.55 2.94 -11.86
CA GLU A 74 3.99 3.32 -13.17
C GLU A 74 4.42 2.35 -14.29
N GLN A 75 5.71 1.99 -14.33
CA GLN A 75 6.23 1.05 -15.33
C GLN A 75 5.61 -0.35 -15.17
N LEU A 76 5.38 -0.79 -13.93
CA LEU A 76 4.76 -2.08 -13.64
C LEU A 76 3.32 -2.11 -14.14
N VAL A 77 2.53 -1.08 -13.82
CA VAL A 77 1.14 -0.95 -14.27
C VAL A 77 1.07 -0.95 -15.80
N ASN A 78 1.89 -0.12 -16.46
CA ASN A 78 1.91 0.00 -17.92
C ASN A 78 2.32 -1.33 -18.58
N ARG A 79 3.31 -2.05 -18.02
CA ARG A 79 3.72 -3.36 -18.51
C ARG A 79 2.58 -4.39 -18.43
N ILE A 80 1.91 -4.50 -17.27
CA ILE A 80 0.79 -5.41 -17.08
C ILE A 80 -0.33 -5.12 -18.09
N LEU A 81 -0.72 -3.85 -18.23
CA LEU A 81 -1.76 -3.46 -19.15
C LEU A 81 -1.39 -3.74 -20.62
N SER A 82 -0.13 -3.53 -21.01
CA SER A 82 0.35 -3.83 -22.36
C SER A 82 0.38 -5.34 -22.64
N GLU A 83 0.92 -6.12 -21.73
CA GLU A 83 1.00 -7.58 -21.87
C GLU A 83 -0.38 -8.23 -21.94
N THR A 84 -1.30 -7.81 -21.07
CA THR A 84 -2.66 -8.36 -21.04
C THR A 84 -3.50 -7.97 -22.26
N ARG A 85 -3.33 -6.75 -22.80
CA ARG A 85 -3.92 -6.37 -24.11
C ARG A 85 -3.42 -7.24 -25.27
N ALA A 86 -2.15 -7.67 -25.20
CA ALA A 86 -1.57 -8.60 -26.15
C ALA A 86 -1.93 -10.08 -25.87
N GLY A 87 -2.86 -10.35 -24.93
CA GLY A 87 -3.26 -11.71 -24.55
C GLY A 87 -2.27 -12.45 -23.64
N ARG A 88 -1.20 -11.80 -23.19
CA ARG A 88 -0.17 -12.43 -22.35
C ARG A 88 -0.43 -12.12 -20.87
N TRP A 89 -0.60 -13.16 -20.08
CA TRP A 89 -0.73 -13.12 -18.62
C TRP A 89 0.57 -13.63 -18.00
N ALA A 90 1.54 -12.72 -17.83
CA ALA A 90 2.92 -13.08 -17.53
C ALA A 90 3.25 -13.06 -16.03
N PHE A 91 2.26 -12.88 -15.15
CA PHE A 91 2.45 -12.89 -13.71
C PHE A 91 1.47 -13.79 -13.00
N ASP A 92 1.90 -14.42 -11.93
CA ASP A 92 1.09 -15.24 -11.02
C ASP A 92 0.73 -14.47 -9.76
N VAL A 93 1.68 -13.69 -9.23
CA VAL A 93 1.51 -12.82 -8.05
C VAL A 93 1.84 -11.38 -8.43
N LEU A 94 1.07 -10.46 -7.89
CA LEU A 94 1.28 -9.03 -8.04
C LEU A 94 1.42 -8.37 -6.67
N SER A 95 2.41 -7.47 -6.53
CA SER A 95 2.50 -6.56 -5.39
C SER A 95 2.70 -5.13 -5.86
N THR A 96 1.75 -4.25 -5.55
CA THR A 96 1.67 -2.87 -6.01
C THR A 96 0.84 -2.04 -5.04
N SER A 97 1.01 -0.74 -5.03
CA SER A 97 0.08 0.21 -4.39
C SER A 97 -1.12 0.53 -5.30
N SER A 98 -0.99 0.36 -6.62
CA SER A 98 -2.06 0.59 -7.60
C SER A 98 -3.06 -0.57 -7.71
N ILE A 99 -3.35 -1.24 -6.58
CA ILE A 99 -4.20 -2.44 -6.56
C ILE A 99 -5.63 -2.16 -7.04
N ALA A 100 -6.18 -0.97 -6.76
CA ALA A 100 -7.52 -0.57 -7.20
C ALA A 100 -7.65 -0.61 -8.74
N THR A 101 -6.67 -0.09 -9.45
CA THR A 101 -6.62 -0.16 -10.92
C THR A 101 -6.59 -1.60 -11.41
N MET A 102 -5.90 -2.50 -10.71
CA MET A 102 -5.83 -3.91 -11.08
C MET A 102 -7.17 -4.63 -10.89
N ILE A 103 -7.93 -4.26 -9.86
CA ILE A 103 -9.30 -4.75 -9.63
C ILE A 103 -10.23 -4.28 -10.76
N GLU A 104 -10.27 -2.97 -11.03
CA GLU A 104 -11.11 -2.37 -12.08
C GLU A 104 -10.84 -2.97 -13.47
N ARG A 105 -9.58 -3.25 -13.77
CA ARG A 105 -9.14 -3.88 -15.02
C ARG A 105 -9.29 -5.39 -15.02
N LYS A 106 -9.78 -6.02 -13.93
CA LYS A 106 -9.95 -7.47 -13.77
C LYS A 106 -8.64 -8.25 -13.96
N MET A 107 -7.52 -7.67 -13.53
CA MET A 107 -6.19 -8.28 -13.63
C MET A 107 -5.89 -9.24 -12.50
N ILE A 108 -6.60 -9.11 -11.38
CA ILE A 108 -6.45 -9.93 -10.18
C ILE A 108 -7.78 -10.55 -9.79
N THR A 109 -7.73 -11.64 -9.03
CA THR A 109 -8.88 -12.42 -8.58
C THR A 109 -8.87 -12.57 -7.06
N PRO A 110 -10.03 -12.69 -6.40
CA PRO A 110 -10.08 -12.90 -4.97
C PRO A 110 -9.35 -14.17 -4.51
N TYR A 111 -8.60 -14.03 -3.43
CA TYR A 111 -8.03 -15.12 -2.65
C TYR A 111 -7.98 -14.73 -1.17
N LEU A 112 -8.66 -15.47 -0.33
CA LEU A 112 -8.66 -15.27 1.11
C LEU A 112 -7.43 -15.95 1.71
N ALA A 113 -6.39 -15.16 1.98
CA ALA A 113 -5.20 -15.66 2.68
C ALA A 113 -5.58 -16.11 4.11
N PRO A 114 -4.91 -17.14 4.66
CA PRO A 114 -5.06 -17.51 6.07
C PRO A 114 -4.78 -16.31 6.99
N ASP A 115 -5.39 -16.34 8.19
CA ASP A 115 -5.18 -15.32 9.24
C ASP A 115 -5.50 -13.88 8.85
N ARG A 116 -6.25 -13.66 7.76
CA ARG A 116 -6.59 -12.32 7.28
C ARG A 116 -7.27 -11.44 8.34
N ASP A 117 -7.89 -12.04 9.34
CA ASP A 117 -8.55 -11.31 10.43
C ASP A 117 -7.54 -10.69 11.42
N LEU A 118 -6.27 -11.03 11.30
CA LEU A 118 -5.17 -10.40 12.01
C LEU A 118 -4.63 -9.14 11.29
N PHE A 119 -5.29 -8.70 10.21
CA PHE A 119 -4.99 -7.43 9.53
C PHE A 119 -6.10 -6.43 9.81
N MET A 120 -5.76 -5.15 9.99
CA MET A 120 -6.77 -4.09 10.09
C MET A 120 -7.62 -4.06 8.82
N ASP A 121 -8.91 -3.75 8.92
CA ASP A 121 -9.82 -3.72 7.77
C ASP A 121 -9.31 -2.85 6.61
N GLN A 122 -8.68 -1.72 6.92
CA GLN A 122 -8.08 -0.85 5.92
C GLN A 122 -6.77 -1.39 5.29
N PHE A 123 -6.23 -2.52 5.80
CA PHE A 123 -5.02 -3.16 5.30
C PHE A 123 -5.31 -4.49 4.58
N ARG A 124 -6.56 -4.77 4.30
CA ARG A 124 -7.04 -5.92 3.52
C ARG A 124 -8.26 -5.55 2.69
N ASP A 125 -8.45 -6.21 1.57
CA ASP A 125 -9.70 -6.08 0.80
C ASP A 125 -10.80 -6.97 1.39
N ALA A 126 -12.01 -6.44 1.58
CA ALA A 126 -13.12 -7.18 2.17
C ALA A 126 -13.52 -8.41 1.32
N GLN A 127 -13.37 -8.33 0.00
CA GLN A 127 -13.69 -9.40 -0.94
C GLN A 127 -12.50 -10.34 -1.22
N GLY A 128 -11.30 -10.03 -0.65
CA GLY A 128 -10.12 -10.86 -0.78
C GLY A 128 -9.26 -10.59 -2.01
N TYR A 129 -9.46 -9.49 -2.73
CA TYR A 129 -8.62 -9.18 -3.89
C TYR A 129 -7.15 -8.98 -3.53
N TRP A 130 -6.86 -8.51 -2.31
CA TRP A 130 -5.50 -8.30 -1.83
C TRP A 130 -5.42 -8.37 -0.29
N THR A 131 -4.20 -8.58 0.19
CA THR A 131 -3.83 -8.46 1.61
C THR A 131 -2.57 -7.61 1.70
N GLY A 132 -2.46 -6.74 2.70
CA GLY A 132 -1.29 -5.90 2.91
C GLY A 132 -0.05 -6.70 3.31
N VAL A 133 1.11 -6.32 2.78
CA VAL A 133 2.41 -6.86 3.22
C VAL A 133 3.07 -5.89 4.17
N PHE A 134 3.10 -4.60 3.82
CA PHE A 134 3.60 -3.55 4.70
C PHE A 134 2.89 -2.22 4.44
N VAL A 135 3.06 -1.31 5.39
CA VAL A 135 2.46 0.02 5.41
C VAL A 135 3.55 1.08 5.31
N ASN A 136 3.30 2.13 4.55
CA ASN A 136 4.13 3.33 4.50
C ASN A 136 3.30 4.52 4.98
N ASN A 137 3.61 5.05 6.15
CA ASN A 137 2.95 6.25 6.66
C ASN A 137 3.71 7.49 6.19
N LEU A 138 3.02 8.39 5.51
CA LEU A 138 3.54 9.70 5.17
C LEU A 138 3.41 10.61 6.41
N VAL A 139 4.55 11.09 6.90
CA VAL A 139 4.64 11.88 8.13
C VAL A 139 5.47 13.14 7.91
N LEU A 140 5.28 14.14 8.77
CA LEU A 140 6.18 15.28 8.83
C LEU A 140 7.40 14.90 9.67
N ALA A 141 8.56 14.82 9.03
CA ALA A 141 9.86 14.64 9.67
C ALA A 141 10.50 15.99 9.97
N PHE A 142 11.38 16.03 10.96
CA PHE A 142 12.16 17.21 11.31
C PHE A 142 13.61 16.87 11.66
N ASN A 143 14.52 17.82 11.44
CA ASN A 143 15.91 17.72 11.86
C ASN A 143 16.04 18.18 13.32
N THR A 144 16.49 17.29 14.22
CA THR A 144 16.57 17.53 15.66
C THR A 144 17.68 18.49 16.07
N LYS A 145 18.64 18.80 15.18
CA LYS A 145 19.66 19.84 15.40
C LYS A 145 19.17 21.24 15.03
N MET A 146 18.20 21.32 14.10
CA MET A 146 17.64 22.59 13.63
C MET A 146 16.37 22.99 14.39
N LEU A 147 15.60 22.00 14.88
CA LEU A 147 14.31 22.20 15.50
C LEU A 147 14.15 21.30 16.72
N ALA A 148 13.91 21.88 17.87
CA ALA A 148 13.58 21.10 19.06
C ALA A 148 12.18 20.50 18.95
N ALA A 149 11.98 19.29 19.45
CA ALA A 149 10.70 18.57 19.35
C ALA A 149 9.48 19.34 19.93
N LYS A 150 9.71 20.15 20.97
CA LYS A 150 8.68 20.99 21.58
C LYS A 150 8.19 22.12 20.66
N ASP A 151 9.03 22.58 19.73
CA ASP A 151 8.80 23.71 18.83
C ASP A 151 8.33 23.24 17.44
N ALA A 152 8.38 21.92 17.19
CA ALA A 152 7.90 21.32 15.94
C ALA A 152 6.38 21.45 15.79
N PRO A 153 5.85 21.55 14.56
CA PRO A 153 4.42 21.56 14.29
C PRO A 153 3.76 20.29 14.83
N LYS A 154 2.58 20.39 15.41
CA LYS A 154 1.84 19.25 15.97
C LYS A 154 0.57 18.91 15.19
N SER A 155 0.16 19.79 14.29
CA SER A 155 -1.03 19.66 13.47
C SER A 155 -0.80 20.20 12.05
N TYR A 156 -1.74 19.93 11.17
CA TYR A 156 -1.76 20.52 9.82
C TYR A 156 -1.87 22.05 9.87
N GLU A 157 -2.67 22.57 10.79
CA GLU A 157 -2.88 24.01 10.96
C GLU A 157 -1.61 24.72 11.43
N ASP A 158 -0.77 24.08 12.24
CA ASP A 158 0.49 24.65 12.68
C ASP A 158 1.45 24.94 11.53
N LEU A 159 1.37 24.17 10.43
CA LEU A 159 2.18 24.38 9.22
C LEU A 159 1.85 25.67 8.47
N LEU A 160 0.72 26.28 8.76
CA LEU A 160 0.29 27.54 8.16
C LEU A 160 0.88 28.79 8.87
N GLN A 161 1.61 28.60 9.95
CA GLN A 161 2.27 29.71 10.67
C GLN A 161 3.39 30.31 9.83
N PRO A 162 3.56 31.65 9.80
CA PRO A 162 4.56 32.32 8.95
C PRO A 162 6.00 31.88 9.14
N LYS A 163 6.35 31.38 10.34
CA LYS A 163 7.69 30.86 10.64
C LYS A 163 8.10 29.65 9.77
N TRP A 164 7.16 28.97 9.14
CA TRP A 164 7.43 27.81 8.29
C TRP A 164 7.56 28.14 6.80
N LYS A 165 7.44 29.42 6.43
CA LYS A 165 7.59 29.84 5.05
C LYS A 165 8.99 29.51 4.51
N GLY A 166 9.07 28.74 3.42
CA GLY A 166 10.32 28.26 2.83
C GLY A 166 11.08 27.23 3.68
N GLN A 167 10.46 26.68 4.77
CA GLN A 167 11.11 25.77 5.69
C GLN A 167 10.66 24.31 5.56
N MET A 168 9.81 24.00 4.59
CA MET A 168 9.25 22.66 4.37
C MET A 168 9.64 22.11 3.01
N LEU A 169 10.02 20.84 2.98
CA LEU A 169 10.28 20.08 1.77
C LEU A 169 9.16 19.06 1.55
N MET A 170 8.58 19.07 0.35
CA MET A 170 7.47 18.23 -0.05
C MET A 170 7.79 17.42 -1.31
N ASP A 171 7.12 16.28 -1.50
CA ASP A 171 7.18 15.54 -2.75
C ASP A 171 6.18 16.11 -3.76
N SER A 172 6.65 16.39 -4.97
CA SER A 172 5.82 16.95 -6.04
C SER A 172 4.76 15.97 -6.59
N THR A 173 4.69 14.75 -6.05
CA THR A 173 3.80 13.68 -6.51
C THR A 173 2.87 13.12 -5.41
N ASP A 174 2.69 13.83 -4.28
CA ASP A 174 1.83 13.44 -3.16
C ASP A 174 0.32 13.60 -3.47
N TYR A 175 -0.11 13.14 -4.64
CA TYR A 175 -1.49 13.25 -5.11
C TYR A 175 -2.46 12.37 -4.32
N ASP A 176 -2.01 11.20 -3.89
CA ASP A 176 -2.75 10.26 -3.07
C ASP A 176 -2.95 10.78 -1.63
N TRP A 177 -1.95 11.46 -1.06
CA TRP A 177 -2.08 12.19 0.20
C TRP A 177 -3.14 13.29 0.08
N PHE A 178 -3.05 14.14 -0.95
CA PHE A 178 -4.03 15.20 -1.22
C PHE A 178 -5.44 14.65 -1.40
N GLY A 179 -5.61 13.62 -2.25
CA GLY A 179 -6.90 12.96 -2.47
C GLY A 179 -7.46 12.33 -1.19
N THR A 180 -6.60 11.73 -0.35
CA THR A 180 -7.03 11.15 0.93
C THR A 180 -7.52 12.23 1.89
N LEU A 181 -6.84 13.38 1.98
CA LEU A 181 -7.33 14.49 2.78
C LEU A 181 -8.69 15.01 2.30
N MET A 182 -8.96 14.99 0.99
CA MET A 182 -10.29 15.33 0.45
C MET A 182 -11.37 14.37 0.93
N THR A 183 -11.07 13.08 1.09
CA THR A 183 -12.05 12.11 1.60
C THR A 183 -12.30 12.27 3.10
N VAL A 184 -11.32 12.74 3.86
CA VAL A 184 -11.41 12.90 5.32
C VAL A 184 -11.99 14.25 5.71
N TRP A 185 -11.52 15.34 5.11
CA TRP A 185 -11.91 16.71 5.49
C TRP A 185 -13.00 17.31 4.60
N GLY A 186 -13.27 16.69 3.46
CA GLY A 186 -14.07 17.26 2.39
C GLY A 186 -13.24 18.14 1.45
N ARG A 187 -13.68 18.21 0.18
CA ARG A 187 -12.96 18.91 -0.90
C ARG A 187 -12.69 20.38 -0.58
N GLU A 188 -13.72 21.12 -0.16
CA GLU A 188 -13.62 22.57 0.07
C GLU A 188 -12.56 22.91 1.12
N LYS A 189 -12.62 22.25 2.29
CA LYS A 189 -11.66 22.44 3.37
C LYS A 189 -10.25 22.09 2.92
N THR A 190 -10.09 20.98 2.19
CA THR A 190 -8.78 20.52 1.73
C THR A 190 -8.17 21.49 0.73
N VAL A 191 -8.92 21.94 -0.27
CA VAL A 191 -8.44 22.90 -1.28
C VAL A 191 -8.04 24.23 -0.60
N LYS A 192 -8.86 24.73 0.32
CA LYS A 192 -8.54 25.95 1.08
C LYS A 192 -7.25 25.80 1.89
N TYR A 193 -7.07 24.66 2.57
CA TYR A 193 -5.86 24.35 3.32
C TYR A 193 -4.63 24.31 2.38
N MET A 194 -4.71 23.61 1.24
CA MET A 194 -3.60 23.52 0.28
C MET A 194 -3.22 24.86 -0.32
N GLN A 195 -4.19 25.73 -0.61
CA GLN A 195 -3.92 27.11 -1.05
C GLN A 195 -3.19 27.93 0.02
N GLN A 196 -3.48 27.72 1.29
CA GLN A 196 -2.76 28.35 2.39
C GLN A 196 -1.36 27.76 2.55
N LEU A 197 -1.22 26.44 2.42
CA LEU A 197 0.05 25.74 2.46
C LEU A 197 0.96 26.17 1.28
N ALA A 198 0.41 26.40 0.10
CA ALA A 198 1.15 26.91 -1.05
C ALA A 198 1.77 28.30 -0.78
N ARG A 199 1.11 29.15 0.02
CA ARG A 199 1.65 30.45 0.45
C ARG A 199 2.83 30.34 1.43
N GLN A 200 3.04 29.15 2.02
CA GLN A 200 4.22 28.84 2.81
C GLN A 200 5.46 28.56 1.94
N ASP A 201 5.32 28.62 0.61
CA ASP A 201 6.42 28.47 -0.34
C ASP A 201 7.24 27.18 -0.09
N PRO A 202 6.60 25.99 -0.10
CA PRO A 202 7.31 24.74 0.16
C PRO A 202 8.33 24.44 -0.95
N LEU A 203 9.44 23.83 -0.57
CA LEU A 203 10.45 23.35 -1.50
C LEU A 203 10.04 22.00 -2.07
N TRP A 204 10.21 21.79 -3.37
CA TRP A 204 9.76 20.61 -4.07
C TRP A 204 10.91 19.69 -4.47
N ARG A 205 10.74 18.41 -4.22
CA ARG A 205 11.61 17.35 -4.73
C ARG A 205 10.74 16.17 -5.18
N ARG A 206 11.34 15.21 -5.84
CA ARG A 206 10.65 13.96 -6.23
C ARG A 206 11.28 12.79 -5.50
N GLY A 207 10.47 12.09 -4.72
CA GLY A 207 10.82 10.86 -4.00
C GLY A 207 11.10 11.07 -2.50
N HIS A 208 10.29 10.44 -1.66
CA HIS A 208 10.38 10.47 -0.20
C HIS A 208 11.72 9.96 0.37
N GLY A 209 12.50 9.24 -0.43
CA GLY A 209 13.88 8.90 -0.08
C GLY A 209 14.78 10.12 -0.06
N LEU A 210 14.66 10.98 -1.08
CA LEU A 210 15.42 12.22 -1.19
C LEU A 210 14.99 13.22 -0.12
N THR A 211 13.67 13.40 0.09
CA THR A 211 13.20 14.34 1.12
C THR A 211 13.70 13.96 2.52
N ALA A 212 13.70 12.64 2.84
CA ALA A 212 14.27 12.14 4.09
C ALA A 212 15.77 12.42 4.23
N GLN A 213 16.55 12.22 3.14
CA GLN A 213 17.99 12.50 3.15
C GLN A 213 18.28 13.99 3.36
N LEU A 214 17.55 14.88 2.68
CA LEU A 214 17.77 16.33 2.75
C LEU A 214 17.42 16.89 4.14
N VAL A 215 16.32 16.45 4.77
CA VAL A 215 16.05 16.86 6.16
C VAL A 215 17.09 16.29 7.12
N GLY A 216 17.59 15.08 6.89
CA GLY A 216 18.68 14.49 7.68
C GLY A 216 20.00 15.25 7.57
N ALA A 217 20.32 15.74 6.37
CA ALA A 217 21.49 16.57 6.10
C ALA A 217 21.38 17.99 6.68
N GLY A 218 20.18 18.43 7.07
CA GLY A 218 19.95 19.77 7.61
C GLY A 218 19.79 20.86 6.55
N GLU A 219 19.38 20.50 5.34
CA GLU A 219 19.06 21.51 4.30
C GLU A 219 17.78 22.28 4.61
N VAL A 220 16.83 21.61 5.30
CA VAL A 220 15.58 22.19 5.78
C VAL A 220 15.24 21.61 7.15
N PRO A 221 14.52 22.37 8.01
CA PRO A 221 14.08 21.84 9.30
C PRO A 221 12.96 20.80 9.20
N LEU A 222 12.11 20.84 8.16
CA LEU A 222 10.92 20.02 7.99
C LEU A 222 10.88 19.35 6.61
N ALA A 223 10.43 18.09 6.55
CA ALA A 223 10.16 17.40 5.29
C ALA A 223 9.04 16.36 5.42
N TRP A 224 8.19 16.24 4.41
CA TRP A 224 7.31 15.09 4.29
C TRP A 224 8.08 13.87 3.81
N ALA A 225 8.01 12.77 4.57
CA ALA A 225 8.73 11.54 4.29
C ALA A 225 7.99 10.33 4.88
N TYR A 226 8.38 9.12 4.49
CA TYR A 226 7.87 7.91 5.12
C TYR A 226 8.55 7.65 6.47
N ASN A 227 7.76 7.41 7.52
CA ASN A 227 8.25 7.25 8.89
C ASN A 227 9.27 6.11 9.04
N PHE A 228 9.13 4.99 8.33
CA PHE A 228 10.10 3.90 8.39
C PHE A 228 11.50 4.32 7.93
N ARG A 229 11.60 5.26 6.97
CA ARG A 229 12.88 5.82 6.53
C ARG A 229 13.51 6.69 7.61
N ILE A 230 12.69 7.52 8.24
CA ILE A 230 13.14 8.38 9.35
C ILE A 230 13.60 7.53 10.54
N GLU A 231 12.84 6.49 10.92
CA GLU A 231 13.23 5.59 12.00
C GLU A 231 14.54 4.81 11.67
N ARG A 232 14.72 4.41 10.40
CA ARG A 232 15.98 3.81 9.96
C ARG A 232 17.14 4.79 10.09
N MET A 233 17.00 6.01 9.57
CA MET A 233 18.04 7.05 9.65
C MET A 233 18.34 7.41 11.10
N LYS A 234 17.32 7.51 11.96
CA LYS A 234 17.47 7.76 13.40
C LYS A 234 18.25 6.64 14.09
N SER A 235 17.97 5.37 13.77
CA SER A 235 18.72 4.23 14.31
C SER A 235 20.17 4.17 13.81
N ASP A 236 20.43 4.75 12.64
CA ASP A 236 21.77 4.87 12.07
C ASP A 236 22.50 6.17 12.58
N GLY A 237 21.91 6.88 13.55
CA GLY A 237 22.51 8.04 14.23
C GLY A 237 22.23 9.40 13.57
N ALA A 238 21.37 9.46 12.54
CA ALA A 238 21.01 10.74 11.92
C ALA A 238 20.16 11.61 12.86
N PRO A 239 20.34 12.94 12.86
CA PRO A 239 19.62 13.87 13.72
C PRO A 239 18.21 14.14 13.18
N VAL A 240 17.36 13.12 13.11
CA VAL A 240 16.00 13.22 12.61
C VAL A 240 14.99 12.58 13.55
N ASP A 241 13.79 13.11 13.56
CA ASP A 241 12.61 12.47 14.15
C ASP A 241 11.36 12.86 13.34
N TRP A 242 10.19 12.39 13.72
CA TRP A 242 8.93 12.67 13.03
C TRP A 242 7.79 12.90 14.01
N ILE A 243 6.74 13.55 13.52
CA ILE A 243 5.58 13.97 14.30
C ILE A 243 4.47 12.92 14.17
N GLU A 244 3.98 12.42 15.31
CA GLU A 244 2.94 11.38 15.39
C GLU A 244 1.53 11.94 15.58
N SER A 245 1.40 13.22 15.91
CA SER A 245 0.12 13.83 16.30
C SER A 245 -0.75 14.31 15.13
N PHE A 246 -0.27 14.21 13.90
CA PHE A 246 -1.05 14.58 12.72
C PHE A 246 -2.30 13.69 12.56
N ASP A 247 -3.43 14.30 12.17
CA ASP A 247 -4.70 13.64 11.97
C ASP A 247 -5.35 14.07 10.64
N PRO A 248 -5.42 13.17 9.64
CA PRO A 248 -4.88 11.82 9.62
C PRO A 248 -3.38 11.75 9.27
N ILE A 249 -2.72 10.66 9.64
CA ILE A 249 -1.49 10.20 9.00
C ILE A 249 -1.93 9.36 7.79
N VAL A 250 -1.59 9.80 6.59
CA VAL A 250 -1.97 9.05 5.37
C VAL A 250 -1.02 7.89 5.14
N ALA A 251 -1.59 6.73 4.86
CA ALA A 251 -0.83 5.49 4.67
C ALA A 251 -1.08 4.87 3.30
N THR A 252 -0.01 4.54 2.59
CA THR A 252 -0.06 3.68 1.42
C THR A 252 0.22 2.23 1.82
N ILE A 253 -0.54 1.30 1.26
CA ILE A 253 -0.43 -0.13 1.54
C ILE A 253 0.24 -0.81 0.35
N SER A 254 1.32 -1.53 0.59
CA SER A 254 1.83 -2.46 -0.41
C SER A 254 1.06 -3.77 -0.29
N GLY A 255 0.09 -3.95 -1.18
CA GLY A 255 -0.74 -5.15 -1.23
C GLY A 255 -0.10 -6.27 -2.03
N ILE A 256 -0.46 -7.53 -1.73
CA ILE A 256 -0.14 -8.71 -2.51
C ILE A 256 -1.44 -9.37 -2.99
N ALA A 257 -1.47 -9.79 -4.25
CA ALA A 257 -2.67 -10.24 -4.94
C ALA A 257 -2.39 -11.43 -5.88
N LEU A 258 -3.42 -12.24 -6.10
CA LEU A 258 -3.41 -13.35 -7.05
C LEU A 258 -3.79 -12.86 -8.46
N SER A 259 -3.03 -13.22 -9.48
CA SER A 259 -3.39 -12.97 -10.88
C SER A 259 -4.70 -13.66 -11.26
N ALA A 260 -5.55 -12.97 -12.03
CA ALA A 260 -6.83 -13.54 -12.50
C ALA A 260 -6.65 -14.72 -13.45
N LYS A 261 -5.47 -14.86 -14.09
CA LYS A 261 -5.10 -15.96 -14.96
C LYS A 261 -3.68 -16.47 -14.65
N ALA A 262 -3.41 -16.71 -13.37
CA ALA A 262 -2.14 -17.28 -12.95
C ALA A 262 -1.88 -18.61 -13.63
N ALA A 263 -0.70 -18.76 -14.23
CA ALA A 263 -0.26 -20.04 -14.78
C ALA A 263 0.14 -21.01 -13.68
N SER A 264 0.52 -20.48 -12.50
CA SER A 264 0.93 -21.23 -11.31
C SER A 264 0.11 -20.80 -10.09
N PRO A 265 -1.22 -21.06 -10.07
CA PRO A 265 -2.10 -20.54 -9.02
C PRO A 265 -1.82 -21.11 -7.62
N ASN A 266 -1.32 -22.36 -7.53
CA ASN A 266 -1.00 -22.95 -6.23
C ASN A 266 0.30 -22.36 -5.65
N GLY A 267 1.35 -22.22 -6.48
CA GLY A 267 2.57 -21.53 -6.09
C GLY A 267 2.32 -20.06 -5.72
N ALA A 268 1.45 -19.38 -6.45
CA ALA A 268 1.03 -18.01 -6.16
C ALA A 268 0.36 -17.89 -4.78
N LYS A 269 -0.61 -18.77 -4.47
CA LYS A 269 -1.27 -18.81 -3.17
C LYS A 269 -0.29 -19.10 -2.04
N LEU A 270 0.67 -20.02 -2.24
CA LEU A 270 1.72 -20.29 -1.25
C LEU A 270 2.59 -19.06 -0.97
N LEU A 271 2.97 -18.30 -2.02
CA LEU A 271 3.75 -17.06 -1.82
C LEU A 271 2.92 -15.98 -1.10
N ILE A 272 1.65 -15.82 -1.44
CA ILE A 272 0.75 -14.90 -0.74
C ILE A 272 0.63 -15.31 0.74
N ASN A 273 0.39 -16.59 1.02
CA ASN A 273 0.30 -17.11 2.39
C ASN A 273 1.61 -16.88 3.16
N PHE A 274 2.76 -17.13 2.54
CA PHE A 274 4.06 -16.87 3.15
C PHE A 274 4.25 -15.39 3.50
N ALA A 275 4.03 -14.48 2.54
CA ALA A 275 4.23 -13.05 2.73
C ALA A 275 3.30 -12.44 3.79
N THR A 276 2.09 -13.01 3.95
CA THR A 276 1.09 -12.58 4.94
C THR A 276 1.14 -13.38 6.24
N SER A 277 1.94 -14.47 6.30
CA SER A 277 2.12 -15.25 7.52
C SER A 277 2.85 -14.45 8.60
N ARG A 278 2.78 -14.90 9.86
CA ARG A 278 3.56 -14.33 10.95
C ARG A 278 5.05 -14.25 10.59
N LYS A 279 5.62 -15.33 10.03
CA LYS A 279 7.03 -15.38 9.63
C LYS A 279 7.37 -14.33 8.56
N GLY A 280 6.58 -14.23 7.49
CA GLY A 280 6.77 -13.22 6.45
C GLY A 280 6.68 -11.80 6.99
N GLN A 281 5.74 -11.55 7.90
CA GLN A 281 5.56 -10.25 8.53
C GLN A 281 6.66 -9.91 9.57
N GLU A 282 7.22 -10.91 10.25
CA GLU A 282 8.41 -10.73 11.09
C GLU A 282 9.63 -10.38 10.23
N MET A 283 9.80 -10.98 9.06
CA MET A 283 10.82 -10.57 8.11
C MET A 283 10.63 -9.12 7.63
N VAL A 284 9.39 -8.71 7.35
CA VAL A 284 9.05 -7.31 7.03
C VAL A 284 9.48 -6.38 8.17
N ARG A 285 9.24 -6.75 9.43
CA ARG A 285 9.69 -6.02 10.62
C ARG A 285 11.22 -5.90 10.66
N GLU A 286 11.95 -7.01 10.43
CA GLU A 286 13.42 -7.02 10.48
C GLU A 286 14.04 -6.16 9.35
N MET A 287 13.33 -5.99 8.23
CA MET A 287 13.68 -5.03 7.18
C MET A 287 13.35 -3.58 7.58
N ARG A 288 12.98 -3.34 8.85
CA ARG A 288 12.59 -2.03 9.40
C ARG A 288 11.37 -1.40 8.71
N ARG A 289 10.49 -2.25 8.16
CA ARG A 289 9.20 -1.85 7.63
C ARG A 289 8.11 -1.97 8.70
N ILE A 290 6.95 -1.42 8.41
CA ILE A 290 5.76 -1.58 9.25
C ILE A 290 4.98 -2.78 8.75
N PRO A 291 4.92 -3.89 9.51
CA PRO A 291 4.07 -5.04 9.14
C PRO A 291 2.61 -4.61 9.04
N ALA A 292 1.89 -5.18 8.06
CA ALA A 292 0.45 -4.95 7.95
C ALA A 292 -0.37 -5.79 8.95
N ARG A 293 0.23 -6.83 9.51
CA ARG A 293 -0.37 -7.75 10.49
C ARG A 293 -0.32 -7.16 11.90
N THR A 294 -1.45 -7.17 12.61
CA THR A 294 -1.60 -6.47 13.91
C THR A 294 -0.85 -7.13 15.07
N ASP A 295 -0.64 -8.45 14.99
CA ASP A 295 0.06 -9.25 16.01
C ASP A 295 1.59 -9.28 15.80
N VAL A 296 2.11 -8.61 14.75
CA VAL A 296 3.54 -8.39 14.53
C VAL A 296 3.83 -6.90 14.66
N LYS A 297 4.35 -6.49 15.80
CA LYS A 297 4.63 -5.08 16.09
C LYS A 297 5.88 -4.59 15.34
N PRO A 298 5.93 -3.34 14.85
CA PRO A 298 7.13 -2.76 14.25
C PRO A 298 8.27 -2.66 15.27
N LEU A 299 9.53 -2.56 14.80
CA LEU A 299 10.70 -2.42 15.67
C LEU A 299 10.66 -1.15 16.52
N ALA A 300 10.30 -0.03 15.92
CA ALA A 300 10.11 1.21 16.64
C ALA A 300 8.68 1.32 17.19
N ALA A 301 8.51 1.38 18.50
CA ALA A 301 7.19 1.44 19.15
C ALA A 301 6.35 2.63 18.69
N LYS A 302 6.99 3.71 18.26
CA LYS A 302 6.37 4.91 17.70
C LYS A 302 5.63 4.62 16.37
N MET A 303 6.02 3.58 15.62
CA MET A 303 5.38 3.16 14.37
C MET A 303 4.18 2.22 14.58
N ASP A 304 3.79 1.89 15.81
CA ASP A 304 2.63 1.01 16.07
C ASP A 304 1.33 1.65 15.56
N GLN A 305 0.75 1.04 14.53
CA GLN A 305 -0.43 1.55 13.83
C GLN A 305 -1.65 1.70 14.76
N SER A 306 -1.73 0.93 15.83
CA SER A 306 -2.82 1.01 16.82
C SER A 306 -2.78 2.29 17.67
N LYS A 307 -1.66 3.01 17.66
CA LYS A 307 -1.43 4.24 18.44
C LYS A 307 -1.52 5.51 17.57
N LEU A 308 -1.59 5.36 16.27
CA LEU A 308 -1.57 6.45 15.30
C LEU A 308 -2.96 6.64 14.66
N LYS A 309 -3.27 7.86 14.30
CA LYS A 309 -4.49 8.18 13.54
C LYS A 309 -4.28 7.97 12.05
N VAL A 310 -4.10 6.70 11.68
CA VAL A 310 -3.78 6.31 10.32
C VAL A 310 -5.03 6.19 9.47
N LYS A 311 -4.99 6.78 8.27
CA LYS A 311 -5.96 6.59 7.20
C LYS A 311 -5.28 6.01 5.98
N ALA A 312 -5.63 4.78 5.61
CA ALA A 312 -5.18 4.21 4.34
C ALA A 312 -5.78 5.00 3.16
N VAL A 313 -4.99 5.15 2.09
CA VAL A 313 -5.47 5.75 0.86
C VAL A 313 -6.66 4.94 0.33
N PRO A 314 -7.86 5.53 0.22
CA PRO A 314 -9.04 4.83 -0.28
C PRO A 314 -8.91 4.50 -1.77
N LYS A 315 -9.61 3.44 -2.21
CA LYS A 315 -9.58 3.02 -3.63
C LYS A 315 -10.05 4.13 -4.58
N GLU A 316 -11.01 4.93 -4.16
CA GLU A 316 -11.56 6.05 -4.94
C GLU A 316 -10.51 7.11 -5.26
N VAL A 317 -9.52 7.28 -4.39
CA VAL A 317 -8.40 8.20 -4.60
C VAL A 317 -7.50 7.70 -5.72
N TYR A 318 -7.21 6.40 -5.77
CA TYR A 318 -6.43 5.81 -6.87
C TYR A 318 -7.16 5.88 -8.20
N SER A 319 -8.48 5.66 -8.22
CA SER A 319 -9.30 5.77 -9.44
C SER A 319 -9.36 7.21 -9.97
N GLY A 320 -9.28 8.22 -9.11
CA GLY A 320 -9.28 9.65 -9.44
C GLY A 320 -7.90 10.31 -9.43
N LEU A 321 -6.80 9.54 -9.44
CA LEU A 321 -5.45 10.07 -9.19
C LEU A 321 -5.02 11.15 -10.19
N ASP A 322 -5.40 11.02 -11.47
CA ASP A 322 -5.09 12.02 -12.50
C ASP A 322 -5.78 13.36 -12.24
N ASP A 323 -7.01 13.34 -11.73
CA ASP A 323 -7.76 14.55 -11.37
C ASP A 323 -7.13 15.22 -10.16
N HIS A 324 -6.77 14.42 -9.15
CA HIS A 324 -6.04 14.90 -7.97
C HIS A 324 -4.69 15.49 -8.36
N ALA A 325 -3.96 14.86 -9.28
CA ALA A 325 -2.69 15.35 -9.77
C ALA A 325 -2.82 16.72 -10.49
N ARG A 326 -3.84 16.85 -11.36
CA ARG A 326 -4.09 18.14 -12.06
C ARG A 326 -4.42 19.27 -11.08
N GLU A 327 -5.29 19.00 -10.11
CA GLU A 327 -5.69 19.99 -9.11
C GLU A 327 -4.54 20.36 -8.18
N PHE A 328 -3.79 19.38 -7.68
CA PHE A 328 -2.61 19.59 -6.84
C PHE A 328 -1.58 20.50 -7.54
N ARG A 329 -1.20 20.14 -8.78
CA ARG A 329 -0.27 20.96 -9.57
C ARG A 329 -0.78 22.37 -9.78
N LYS A 330 -2.06 22.55 -10.09
CA LYS A 330 -2.68 23.88 -10.24
C LYS A 330 -2.58 24.72 -8.96
N ILE A 331 -2.80 24.11 -7.78
CA ILE A 331 -2.74 24.82 -6.50
C ILE A 331 -1.33 25.26 -6.17
N PHE A 332 -0.32 24.41 -6.44
CA PHE A 332 1.06 24.66 -6.08
C PHE A 332 1.93 25.24 -7.21
N GLY A 333 1.40 25.39 -8.41
CA GLY A 333 2.14 25.93 -9.55
C GLY A 333 3.21 24.98 -10.12
N LEU A 334 2.95 23.66 -10.08
CA LEU A 334 3.86 22.60 -10.52
C LEU A 334 3.61 22.13 -11.96
#